data_7687afb2713996a8fcc15d2ff6b7542e
#
_entry.id   7687afb2713996a8fcc15d2ff6b7542e
#
_cell.length_a   1.000
_cell.length_b   1.000
_cell.length_c   1.000
_cell.angle_alpha   90.00
_cell.angle_beta   90.00
_cell.angle_gamma   90.00
#
_symmetry.space_group_name_H-M   'P 1'
#
loop_
_entity.id
_entity.type
_entity.pdbx_description
1 polymer ?
#
loop_
_entity_poly.entity_id
_entity_poly.type
_entity_poly.pdbx_seq_one_letter_code
_entity_poly.pdbx_strand_id
1 'polypeptide(L)'
;MHYGLIDAGEATLEVKPDNKQIGGYNTFHIVGGGYTTGAFNMFYEVKDRYESYIDDQSLNPLLFIRRIKEGGWVTNQDYIFNHKKSMVKVTRSGTDKSKNYDTVFAAKPGLQDILSAGYYARNIDYTQYKVGDIITIETFFDEEVWPFMFKYMGKDVINTKFGKVRCIKLKPVLQKGRVFNDKSKMTIWLSDDANHLPLRLQADVLVGAIKLDIKEYSGLVGPLAIVK
;
A
#
# COMPACT_ATOMS: atom_id res chain seq x y z
N MET A 1 -0.80 9.64 11.19
CA MET A 1 -2.18 9.10 11.28
C MET A 1 -2.85 9.71 12.49
N HIS A 2 -4.07 10.22 12.32
CA HIS A 2 -4.78 10.88 13.42
C HIS A 2 -6.29 10.60 13.38
N TYR A 3 -6.90 10.66 14.54
CA TYR A 3 -8.34 10.65 14.74
C TYR A 3 -8.74 11.96 15.45
N GLY A 4 -9.43 12.84 14.72
CA GLY A 4 -9.64 14.22 15.19
C GLY A 4 -8.32 14.94 15.45
N LEU A 5 -8.08 15.35 16.69
CA LEU A 5 -6.87 16.04 17.15
C LEU A 5 -5.81 15.09 17.76
N ILE A 6 -6.07 13.78 17.80
CA ILE A 6 -5.21 12.83 18.49
C ILE A 6 -4.34 12.10 17.45
N ASP A 7 -3.03 12.27 17.54
CA ASP A 7 -2.07 11.50 16.76
C ASP A 7 -1.96 10.08 17.29
N ALA A 8 -2.17 9.09 16.38
CA ALA A 8 -2.20 7.67 16.73
C ALA A 8 -0.98 6.90 16.20
N GLY A 9 -0.34 7.39 15.16
CA GLY A 9 0.80 6.71 14.53
C GLY A 9 1.33 7.43 13.32
N GLU A 10 2.40 6.86 12.77
CA GLU A 10 3.03 7.33 11.54
C GLU A 10 3.21 6.18 10.56
N ALA A 11 3.27 6.51 9.28
CA ALA A 11 3.63 5.58 8.21
C ALA A 11 4.69 6.23 7.31
N THR A 12 5.58 5.40 6.80
CA THR A 12 6.61 5.79 5.84
C THR A 12 6.48 4.95 4.57
N LEU A 13 6.81 5.54 3.43
CA LEU A 13 6.90 4.84 2.15
C LEU A 13 8.10 5.42 1.40
N GLU A 14 9.06 4.57 1.04
CA GLU A 14 10.33 5.00 0.49
C GLU A 14 10.81 4.04 -0.60
N VAL A 15 11.40 4.58 -1.66
CA VAL A 15 12.21 3.80 -2.61
C VAL A 15 13.67 3.96 -2.17
N LYS A 16 14.29 2.85 -1.79
CA LYS A 16 15.69 2.82 -1.37
C LYS A 16 16.64 2.91 -2.57
N PRO A 17 17.81 3.55 -2.40
CA PRO A 17 18.80 3.64 -3.46
C PRO A 17 19.63 2.35 -3.67
N ASP A 18 19.35 1.30 -2.90
CA ASP A 18 20.09 0.03 -2.98
C ASP A 18 19.61 -0.80 -4.16
N ASN A 19 20.41 -0.82 -5.21
CA ASN A 19 20.15 -1.62 -6.41
C ASN A 19 20.57 -3.08 -6.16
N LYS A 20 19.65 -3.91 -5.66
CA LYS A 20 19.86 -5.35 -5.53
C LYS A 20 19.41 -6.06 -6.81
N GLN A 21 20.07 -7.17 -7.09
CA GLN A 21 19.60 -8.13 -8.10
C GLN A 21 18.90 -9.31 -7.42
N ILE A 22 17.70 -9.61 -7.87
CA ILE A 22 16.93 -10.78 -7.42
C ILE A 22 16.70 -11.69 -8.63
N GLY A 23 17.22 -12.91 -8.57
CA GLY A 23 17.09 -13.88 -9.67
C GLY A 23 17.65 -13.39 -11.01
N GLY A 24 18.66 -12.51 -10.99
CA GLY A 24 19.28 -11.93 -12.18
C GLY A 24 18.59 -10.67 -12.73
N TYR A 25 17.54 -10.18 -12.08
CA TYR A 25 16.85 -8.94 -12.45
C TYR A 25 17.31 -7.78 -11.55
N ASN A 26 17.54 -6.62 -12.13
CA ASN A 26 17.71 -5.39 -11.37
C ASN A 26 16.39 -4.99 -10.72
N THR A 27 16.45 -4.44 -9.51
CA THR A 27 15.21 -4.12 -8.79
C THR A 27 15.21 -2.70 -8.22
N PHE A 28 14.00 -2.13 -8.13
CA PHE A 28 13.72 -1.08 -7.18
C PHE A 28 13.36 -1.73 -5.83
N HIS A 29 13.93 -1.22 -4.75
CA HIS A 29 13.61 -1.64 -3.38
C HIS A 29 12.65 -0.64 -2.74
N ILE A 30 11.42 -1.06 -2.54
CA ILE A 30 10.36 -0.28 -1.91
C ILE A 30 10.25 -0.72 -0.46
N VAL A 31 10.21 0.23 0.48
CA VAL A 31 10.03 -0.03 1.91
C VAL A 31 8.86 0.79 2.42
N GLY A 32 7.89 0.10 3.02
CA GLY A 32 6.78 0.70 3.76
C GLY A 32 6.90 0.37 5.24
N GLY A 33 6.55 1.30 6.11
CA GLY A 33 6.50 1.06 7.55
C GLY A 33 5.33 1.77 8.19
N GLY A 34 4.83 1.21 9.29
CA GLY A 34 3.81 1.82 10.11
C GLY A 34 4.05 1.54 11.59
N TYR A 35 3.85 2.53 12.43
CA TYR A 35 4.01 2.36 13.87
C TYR A 35 3.09 3.29 14.65
N THR A 36 2.65 2.81 15.80
CA THR A 36 1.91 3.63 16.77
C THR A 36 2.83 4.59 17.50
N THR A 37 2.30 5.76 17.87
CA THR A 37 3.04 6.81 18.58
C THR A 37 2.28 7.27 19.83
N GLY A 38 2.98 7.97 20.73
CA GLY A 38 2.41 8.61 21.90
C GLY A 38 1.65 7.63 22.80
N ALA A 39 0.48 8.07 23.29
CA ALA A 39 -0.33 7.28 24.21
C ALA A 39 -0.83 5.95 23.60
N PHE A 40 -1.07 5.91 22.30
CA PHE A 40 -1.53 4.68 21.64
C PHE A 40 -0.48 3.57 21.73
N ASN A 41 0.81 3.90 21.61
CA ASN A 41 1.89 2.92 21.72
C ASN A 41 1.96 2.27 23.13
N MET A 42 1.47 2.95 24.16
CA MET A 42 1.40 2.40 25.53
C MET A 42 0.29 1.35 25.68
N PHE A 43 -0.80 1.47 24.92
CA PHE A 43 -1.95 0.56 25.00
C PHE A 43 -1.83 -0.59 24.00
N TYR A 44 -1.33 -0.29 22.79
CA TYR A 44 -1.20 -1.27 21.73
C TYR A 44 -0.05 -0.89 20.79
N GLU A 45 1.09 -1.59 20.96
CA GLU A 45 2.25 -1.37 20.10
C GLU A 45 2.01 -1.99 18.74
N VAL A 46 2.10 -1.16 17.68
CA VAL A 46 2.20 -1.61 16.29
C VAL A 46 3.55 -1.18 15.75
N LYS A 47 4.25 -2.11 15.14
CA LYS A 47 5.51 -1.87 14.41
C LYS A 47 5.58 -2.80 13.23
N ASP A 48 5.10 -2.31 12.11
CA ASP A 48 5.01 -3.06 10.87
C ASP A 48 6.02 -2.57 9.86
N ARG A 49 6.62 -3.51 9.14
CA ARG A 49 7.53 -3.25 8.05
C ARG A 49 7.21 -4.16 6.87
N TYR A 50 7.12 -3.54 5.72
CA TYR A 50 6.90 -4.18 4.43
C TYR A 50 8.03 -3.78 3.48
N GLU A 51 8.53 -4.74 2.70
CA GLU A 51 9.52 -4.48 1.67
C GLU A 51 9.11 -5.19 0.39
N SER A 52 9.30 -4.54 -0.75
CA SER A 52 9.08 -5.14 -2.06
C SER A 52 10.27 -4.83 -2.97
N TYR A 53 10.81 -5.88 -3.58
CA TYR A 53 11.81 -5.78 -4.65
C TYR A 53 11.10 -6.04 -5.96
N ILE A 54 10.93 -4.99 -6.74
CA ILE A 54 10.23 -5.03 -8.03
C ILE A 54 11.24 -4.94 -9.17
N ASP A 55 11.06 -5.75 -10.20
CA ASP A 55 11.84 -5.68 -11.44
C ASP A 55 11.73 -4.26 -12.04
N ASP A 56 12.87 -3.65 -12.35
CA ASP A 56 12.94 -2.25 -12.81
C ASP A 56 12.35 -2.03 -14.22
N GLN A 57 12.14 -3.11 -14.99
CA GLN A 57 11.57 -3.06 -16.34
C GLN A 57 10.06 -3.34 -16.34
N SER A 58 9.64 -4.44 -15.72
CA SER A 58 8.24 -4.89 -15.75
C SER A 58 7.40 -4.35 -14.60
N LEU A 59 8.03 -3.79 -13.55
CA LEU A 59 7.43 -3.39 -12.28
C LEU A 59 6.72 -4.54 -11.53
N ASN A 60 7.04 -5.79 -11.88
CA ASN A 60 6.52 -6.96 -11.19
C ASN A 60 7.34 -7.26 -9.94
N PRO A 61 6.71 -7.61 -8.80
CA PRO A 61 7.44 -8.01 -7.60
C PRO A 61 8.17 -9.33 -7.81
N LEU A 62 9.39 -9.40 -7.30
CA LEU A 62 10.21 -10.61 -7.28
C LEU A 62 10.33 -11.17 -5.86
N LEU A 63 10.41 -10.28 -4.87
CA LEU A 63 10.47 -10.64 -3.46
C LEU A 63 9.66 -9.62 -2.66
N PHE A 64 8.73 -10.11 -1.84
CA PHE A 64 8.02 -9.29 -0.86
C PHE A 64 8.30 -9.83 0.54
N ILE A 65 8.58 -8.93 1.48
CA ILE A 65 8.92 -9.23 2.85
C ILE A 65 7.93 -8.49 3.76
N ARG A 66 7.32 -9.22 4.68
CA ARG A 66 6.38 -8.68 5.66
C ARG A 66 6.85 -9.03 7.07
N ARG A 67 7.02 -8.01 7.90
CA ARG A 67 7.41 -8.12 9.31
C ARG A 67 6.40 -7.34 10.15
N ILE A 68 5.54 -8.04 10.85
CA ILE A 68 4.44 -7.49 11.64
C ILE A 68 4.72 -7.73 13.11
N LYS A 69 4.57 -6.68 13.90
CA LYS A 69 4.57 -6.76 15.35
C LYS A 69 3.40 -5.95 15.90
N GLU A 70 2.39 -6.62 16.42
CA GLU A 70 1.16 -6.02 16.91
C GLU A 70 0.80 -6.60 18.28
N GLY A 71 0.77 -5.76 19.33
CA GLY A 71 0.35 -6.18 20.68
C GLY A 71 1.06 -7.42 21.22
N GLY A 72 2.35 -7.61 20.90
CA GLY A 72 3.14 -8.80 21.27
C GLY A 72 3.07 -9.97 20.28
N TRP A 73 2.18 -9.94 19.29
CA TRP A 73 2.15 -10.92 18.21
C TRP A 73 3.15 -10.55 17.13
N VAL A 74 3.88 -11.58 16.65
CA VAL A 74 4.84 -11.43 15.56
C VAL A 74 4.43 -12.33 14.40
N THR A 75 4.41 -11.78 13.19
CA THR A 75 4.25 -12.53 11.94
C THR A 75 5.33 -12.08 10.96
N ASN A 76 6.08 -13.05 10.45
CA ASN A 76 7.06 -12.85 9.38
C ASN A 76 6.62 -13.64 8.17
N GLN A 77 6.59 -13.00 7.00
CA GLN A 77 6.28 -13.65 5.73
C GLN A 77 7.24 -13.18 4.66
N ASP A 78 7.73 -14.11 3.86
CA ASP A 78 8.53 -13.83 2.66
C ASP A 78 7.84 -14.48 1.47
N TYR A 79 7.55 -13.69 0.42
CA TYR A 79 6.92 -14.14 -0.82
C TYR A 79 7.94 -14.02 -1.94
N ILE A 80 8.29 -15.15 -2.56
CA ILE A 80 9.16 -15.20 -3.73
C ILE A 80 8.28 -15.44 -4.96
N PHE A 81 8.19 -14.44 -5.83
CA PHE A 81 7.38 -14.51 -7.04
C PHE A 81 8.18 -15.13 -8.18
N ASN A 82 7.63 -16.15 -8.81
CA ASN A 82 8.15 -16.72 -10.06
C ASN A 82 7.10 -16.57 -11.15
N HIS A 83 7.11 -15.43 -11.82
CA HIS A 83 6.14 -15.10 -12.87
C HIS A 83 6.22 -16.04 -14.07
N LYS A 84 7.44 -16.55 -14.42
CA LYS A 84 7.63 -17.52 -15.52
C LYS A 84 6.98 -18.85 -15.23
N LYS A 85 7.00 -19.30 -13.97
CA LYS A 85 6.40 -20.57 -13.55
C LYS A 85 4.97 -20.41 -12.99
N SER A 86 4.45 -19.18 -12.96
CA SER A 86 3.14 -18.86 -12.39
C SER A 86 2.98 -19.38 -10.96
N MET A 87 3.94 -19.07 -10.09
CA MET A 87 3.99 -19.55 -8.71
C MET A 87 4.48 -18.45 -7.77
N VAL A 88 4.00 -18.50 -6.53
CA VAL A 88 4.54 -17.74 -5.39
C VAL A 88 4.92 -18.72 -4.29
N LYS A 89 6.19 -18.72 -3.88
CA LYS A 89 6.64 -19.42 -2.70
C LYS A 89 6.45 -18.51 -1.50
N VAL A 90 5.79 -18.99 -0.44
CA VAL A 90 5.57 -18.27 0.79
C VAL A 90 6.20 -19.03 1.94
N THR A 91 7.06 -18.35 2.69
CA THR A 91 7.60 -18.82 3.96
C THR A 91 7.00 -17.97 5.07
N ARG A 92 6.33 -18.59 6.03
CA ARG A 92 5.72 -17.92 7.18
C ARG A 92 6.27 -18.45 8.49
N SER A 93 6.56 -17.51 9.40
CA SER A 93 6.91 -17.81 10.79
C SER A 93 6.36 -16.75 11.74
N GLY A 94 6.23 -17.06 13.02
CA GLY A 94 5.74 -16.07 13.98
C GLY A 94 5.54 -16.64 15.38
N THR A 95 4.84 -15.87 16.22
CA THR A 95 4.50 -16.23 17.59
C THR A 95 3.62 -17.48 17.63
N ASP A 96 2.62 -17.56 16.76
CA ASP A 96 1.80 -18.78 16.61
C ASP A 96 2.51 -19.79 15.72
N LYS A 97 3.18 -20.75 16.35
CA LYS A 97 3.95 -21.79 15.65
C LYS A 97 3.09 -22.72 14.81
N SER A 98 1.80 -22.86 15.12
CA SER A 98 0.88 -23.70 14.34
C SER A 98 0.60 -23.15 12.94
N LYS A 99 0.87 -21.87 12.73
CA LYS A 99 0.74 -21.15 11.46
C LYS A 99 2.05 -21.00 10.70
N ASN A 100 3.14 -21.62 11.15
CA ASN A 100 4.40 -21.62 10.42
C ASN A 100 4.34 -22.60 9.26
N TYR A 101 4.78 -22.17 8.08
CA TYR A 101 4.84 -23.04 6.90
C TYR A 101 5.85 -22.51 5.86
N ASP A 102 6.18 -23.39 4.92
CA ASP A 102 6.94 -23.12 3.69
C ASP A 102 6.19 -23.83 2.56
N THR A 103 5.50 -23.08 1.70
CA THR A 103 4.57 -23.64 0.70
C THR A 103 4.64 -22.86 -0.59
N VAL A 104 4.31 -23.52 -1.69
CA VAL A 104 4.21 -22.91 -3.02
C VAL A 104 2.74 -22.84 -3.43
N PHE A 105 2.31 -21.67 -3.83
CA PHE A 105 0.96 -21.40 -4.32
C PHE A 105 0.97 -21.19 -5.83
N ALA A 106 -0.08 -21.63 -6.50
CA ALA A 106 -0.31 -21.26 -7.89
C ALA A 106 -0.63 -19.76 -7.98
N ALA A 107 -0.09 -19.11 -8.98
CA ALA A 107 -0.23 -17.68 -9.20
C ALA A 107 -0.46 -17.40 -10.68
N LYS A 108 -0.85 -16.15 -11.00
CA LYS A 108 -0.88 -15.65 -12.38
C LYS A 108 0.37 -14.82 -12.63
N PRO A 109 0.88 -14.74 -13.87
CA PRO A 109 1.89 -13.75 -14.22
C PRO A 109 1.38 -12.32 -13.98
N GLY A 110 2.27 -11.43 -13.55
CA GLY A 110 1.94 -10.02 -13.34
C GLY A 110 1.20 -9.69 -12.04
N LEU A 111 1.01 -10.66 -11.13
CA LEU A 111 0.47 -10.39 -9.80
C LEU A 111 1.37 -9.43 -9.04
N GLN A 112 0.76 -8.48 -8.35
CA GLN A 112 1.43 -7.54 -7.47
C GLN A 112 1.38 -8.03 -6.01
N ASP A 113 2.35 -7.63 -5.19
CA ASP A 113 2.15 -7.57 -3.73
C ASP A 113 1.48 -6.24 -3.34
N ILE A 114 1.20 -6.03 -2.05
CA ILE A 114 0.48 -4.84 -1.60
C ILE A 114 1.27 -3.53 -1.77
N LEU A 115 2.61 -3.55 -1.65
CA LEU A 115 3.44 -2.36 -1.90
C LEU A 115 3.60 -2.09 -3.39
N SER A 116 3.93 -3.12 -4.15
CA SER A 116 4.07 -2.99 -5.61
C SER A 116 2.75 -2.57 -6.26
N ALA A 117 1.59 -3.03 -5.77
CA ALA A 117 0.27 -2.56 -6.21
C ALA A 117 0.07 -1.06 -5.98
N GLY A 118 0.53 -0.54 -4.83
CA GLY A 118 0.50 0.89 -4.54
C GLY A 118 1.35 1.71 -5.52
N TYR A 119 2.54 1.22 -5.87
CA TYR A 119 3.39 1.87 -6.89
C TYR A 119 2.85 1.68 -8.31
N TYR A 120 2.28 0.52 -8.63
CA TYR A 120 1.60 0.30 -9.90
C TYR A 120 0.45 1.30 -10.08
N ALA A 121 -0.36 1.54 -9.04
CA ALA A 121 -1.43 2.54 -9.06
C ALA A 121 -0.92 3.95 -9.40
N ARG A 122 0.32 4.33 -9.00
CA ARG A 122 0.93 5.62 -9.36
C ARG A 122 1.34 5.74 -10.82
N ASN A 123 1.45 4.62 -11.55
CA ASN A 123 1.78 4.59 -12.97
C ASN A 123 0.55 4.48 -13.88
N ILE A 124 -0.66 4.44 -13.32
CA ILE A 124 -1.90 4.40 -14.09
C ILE A 124 -2.17 5.78 -14.72
N ASP A 125 -2.48 5.79 -16.01
CA ASP A 125 -3.01 6.97 -16.69
C ASP A 125 -4.51 7.14 -16.36
N TYR A 126 -4.79 7.96 -15.37
CA TYR A 126 -6.16 8.22 -14.91
C TYR A 126 -7.01 9.05 -15.89
N THR A 127 -6.40 9.64 -16.93
CA THR A 127 -7.14 10.39 -17.95
C THR A 127 -8.05 9.52 -18.82
N GLN A 128 -7.77 8.21 -18.85
CA GLN A 128 -8.54 7.22 -19.61
C GLN A 128 -9.84 6.79 -18.90
N TYR A 129 -10.01 7.14 -17.63
CA TYR A 129 -11.14 6.67 -16.80
C TYR A 129 -12.22 7.74 -16.65
N LYS A 130 -13.47 7.28 -16.60
CA LYS A 130 -14.65 8.09 -16.27
C LYS A 130 -15.04 7.87 -14.81
N VAL A 131 -15.68 8.87 -14.22
CA VAL A 131 -16.21 8.75 -12.86
C VAL A 131 -17.15 7.55 -12.76
N GLY A 132 -16.84 6.65 -11.85
CA GLY A 132 -17.59 5.40 -11.65
C GLY A 132 -16.86 4.16 -12.14
N ASP A 133 -15.86 4.28 -13.01
CA ASP A 133 -15.09 3.14 -13.52
C ASP A 133 -14.34 2.42 -12.40
N ILE A 134 -14.21 1.11 -12.55
CA ILE A 134 -13.48 0.25 -11.62
C ILE A 134 -12.10 -0.06 -12.22
N ILE A 135 -11.08 0.24 -11.45
CA ILE A 135 -9.69 -0.09 -11.74
C ILE A 135 -9.31 -1.29 -10.88
N THR A 136 -8.80 -2.34 -11.51
CA THR A 136 -8.44 -3.58 -10.82
C THR A 136 -6.95 -3.83 -10.95
N ILE A 137 -6.29 -4.11 -9.82
CA ILE A 137 -4.90 -4.55 -9.73
C ILE A 137 -4.92 -5.95 -9.11
N GLU A 138 -4.50 -6.95 -9.86
CA GLU A 138 -4.42 -8.32 -9.36
C GLU A 138 -3.25 -8.42 -8.38
N THR A 139 -3.54 -8.82 -7.14
CA THR A 139 -2.54 -8.95 -6.07
C THR A 139 -2.50 -10.37 -5.54
N PHE A 140 -1.37 -10.73 -4.94
CA PHE A 140 -1.25 -11.92 -4.10
C PHE A 140 -1.04 -11.46 -2.66
N PHE A 141 -2.02 -11.76 -1.80
CA PHE A 141 -2.03 -11.34 -0.41
C PHE A 141 -2.72 -12.39 0.46
N ASP A 142 -2.18 -12.67 1.64
CA ASP A 142 -2.68 -13.72 2.56
C ASP A 142 -2.96 -15.05 1.85
N GLU A 143 -1.98 -15.52 1.04
CA GLU A 143 -1.94 -16.79 0.31
C GLU A 143 -3.01 -16.95 -0.79
N GLU A 144 -3.63 -15.85 -1.19
CA GLU A 144 -4.65 -15.85 -2.24
C GLU A 144 -4.39 -14.80 -3.32
N VAL A 145 -4.90 -15.07 -4.51
CA VAL A 145 -5.03 -14.04 -5.54
C VAL A 145 -6.20 -13.15 -5.17
N TRP A 146 -5.92 -11.88 -4.92
CA TRP A 146 -6.91 -10.91 -4.48
C TRP A 146 -6.97 -9.73 -5.45
N PRO A 147 -8.11 -9.46 -6.10
CA PRO A 147 -8.27 -8.27 -6.92
C PRO A 147 -8.41 -7.04 -6.02
N PHE A 148 -7.40 -6.17 -6.06
CA PHE A 148 -7.43 -4.88 -5.39
C PHE A 148 -8.13 -3.88 -6.30
N MET A 149 -9.37 -3.53 -5.98
CA MET A 149 -10.23 -2.74 -6.84
C MET A 149 -10.43 -1.33 -6.28
N PHE A 150 -10.38 -0.34 -7.17
CA PHE A 150 -10.68 1.04 -6.86
C PHE A 150 -11.74 1.58 -7.80
N LYS A 151 -12.71 2.29 -7.26
CA LYS A 151 -13.64 3.11 -8.03
C LYS A 151 -13.02 4.49 -8.25
N TYR A 152 -12.87 4.90 -9.51
CA TYR A 152 -12.45 6.25 -9.84
C TYR A 152 -13.58 7.25 -9.56
N MET A 153 -13.31 8.24 -8.74
CA MET A 153 -14.30 9.24 -8.28
C MET A 153 -14.09 10.60 -8.94
N GLY A 154 -13.19 10.70 -9.93
CA GLY A 154 -12.84 11.96 -10.57
C GLY A 154 -11.76 12.73 -9.83
N LYS A 155 -11.69 14.01 -10.12
CA LYS A 155 -10.73 14.95 -9.53
C LYS A 155 -11.32 15.67 -8.32
N ASP A 156 -10.45 16.09 -7.41
CA ASP A 156 -10.80 16.80 -6.18
C ASP A 156 -9.70 17.82 -5.86
N VAL A 157 -9.93 18.67 -4.87
CA VAL A 157 -8.91 19.57 -4.30
C VAL A 157 -8.95 19.43 -2.80
N ILE A 158 -7.82 19.09 -2.18
CA ILE A 158 -7.72 18.97 -0.74
C ILE A 158 -6.74 19.95 -0.14
N ASN A 159 -7.01 20.38 1.09
CA ASN A 159 -6.06 21.14 1.89
C ASN A 159 -5.02 20.19 2.47
N THR A 160 -3.75 20.50 2.27
CA THR A 160 -2.60 19.83 2.87
C THR A 160 -1.73 20.86 3.59
N LYS A 161 -0.71 20.43 4.30
CA LYS A 161 0.26 21.37 4.88
C LYS A 161 1.10 22.12 3.84
N PHE A 162 1.08 21.66 2.57
CA PHE A 162 1.78 22.30 1.45
C PHE A 162 0.90 23.27 0.68
N GLY A 163 -0.35 23.46 1.10
CA GLY A 163 -1.37 24.26 0.42
C GLY A 163 -2.50 23.40 -0.16
N LYS A 164 -3.32 24.01 -1.01
CA LYS A 164 -4.37 23.30 -1.75
C LYS A 164 -3.75 22.53 -2.91
N VAL A 165 -4.04 21.22 -3.02
CA VAL A 165 -3.48 20.36 -4.06
C VAL A 165 -4.60 19.72 -4.86
N ARG A 166 -4.49 19.78 -6.21
CA ARG A 166 -5.39 19.00 -7.08
C ARG A 166 -5.07 17.52 -6.94
N CYS A 167 -6.13 16.70 -6.89
CA CYS A 167 -6.03 15.29 -6.59
C CYS A 167 -6.91 14.45 -7.51
N ILE A 168 -6.47 13.21 -7.69
CA ILE A 168 -7.26 12.08 -8.15
C ILE A 168 -7.88 11.43 -6.92
N LYS A 169 -9.20 11.22 -6.96
CA LYS A 169 -9.95 10.62 -5.85
C LYS A 169 -10.34 9.20 -6.19
N LEU A 170 -9.95 8.27 -5.33
CA LEU A 170 -10.21 6.85 -5.47
C LEU A 170 -10.95 6.32 -4.25
N LYS A 171 -11.88 5.38 -4.46
CA LYS A 171 -12.52 4.62 -3.39
C LYS A 171 -12.23 3.14 -3.55
N PRO A 172 -11.52 2.50 -2.60
CA PRO A 172 -11.39 1.05 -2.61
C PRO A 172 -12.77 0.38 -2.61
N VAL A 173 -12.91 -0.63 -3.45
CA VAL A 173 -14.10 -1.50 -3.49
C VAL A 173 -13.81 -2.68 -2.59
N LEU A 174 -14.44 -2.69 -1.43
CA LEU A 174 -14.22 -3.71 -0.41
C LEU A 174 -15.10 -4.92 -0.72
N GLN A 175 -14.50 -6.09 -0.87
CA GLN A 175 -15.23 -7.34 -0.99
C GLN A 175 -15.65 -7.82 0.41
N LYS A 176 -16.88 -8.36 0.51
CA LYS A 176 -17.40 -8.88 1.78
C LYS A 176 -16.50 -9.99 2.33
N GLY A 177 -16.06 -9.85 3.58
CA GLY A 177 -15.55 -10.98 4.36
C GLY A 177 -14.13 -10.88 4.91
N ARG A 178 -13.30 -9.86 4.63
CA ARG A 178 -11.96 -9.82 5.19
C ARG A 178 -11.62 -8.53 5.92
N VAL A 179 -11.03 -7.61 5.71
CA VAL A 179 -10.43 -6.60 6.59
C VAL A 179 -11.35 -5.43 6.91
N PHE A 180 -12.35 -5.17 6.08
CA PHE A 180 -13.23 -4.02 6.27
C PHE A 180 -14.69 -4.44 6.14
N ASN A 181 -15.51 -4.02 7.08
CA ASN A 181 -16.96 -4.15 7.01
C ASN A 181 -17.50 -3.27 5.86
N ASP A 182 -18.57 -3.68 5.17
CA ASP A 182 -19.29 -2.92 4.11
C ASP A 182 -19.58 -1.44 4.50
N LYS A 183 -19.37 -1.08 5.77
CA LYS A 183 -19.62 0.26 6.34
C LYS A 183 -18.39 1.17 6.35
N SER A 184 -17.17 0.67 6.15
CA SER A 184 -15.97 1.51 6.15
C SER A 184 -15.82 2.23 4.80
N LYS A 185 -16.15 3.50 4.81
CA LYS A 185 -16.01 4.38 3.64
C LYS A 185 -14.57 4.85 3.57
N MET A 186 -13.72 4.09 2.89
CA MET A 186 -12.34 4.50 2.66
C MET A 186 -12.26 5.39 1.40
N THR A 187 -11.40 6.39 1.45
CA THR A 187 -11.09 7.26 0.31
C THR A 187 -9.59 7.52 0.28
N ILE A 188 -9.02 7.50 -0.91
CA ILE A 188 -7.60 7.78 -1.19
C ILE A 188 -7.52 8.97 -2.12
N TRP A 189 -6.62 9.90 -1.85
CA TRP A 189 -6.28 11.02 -2.73
C TRP A 189 -4.83 10.92 -3.14
N LEU A 190 -4.61 10.84 -4.45
CA LEU A 190 -3.30 10.94 -5.08
C LEU A 190 -3.15 12.33 -5.70
N SER A 191 -1.96 12.90 -5.79
CA SER A 191 -1.75 14.16 -6.50
C SER A 191 -2.07 14.03 -7.99
N ASP A 192 -2.73 15.03 -8.58
CA ASP A 192 -3.06 15.07 -10.02
C ASP A 192 -1.90 15.69 -10.80
N ASP A 193 -0.75 15.02 -10.77
CA ASP A 193 0.49 15.37 -11.46
C ASP A 193 1.29 14.09 -11.77
N ALA A 194 2.46 14.23 -12.38
CA ALA A 194 3.30 13.09 -12.78
C ALA A 194 3.78 12.20 -11.62
N ASN A 195 3.66 12.64 -10.37
CA ASN A 195 4.12 11.87 -9.21
C ASN A 195 3.05 10.90 -8.69
N HIS A 196 1.74 11.21 -8.89
CA HIS A 196 0.62 10.54 -8.22
C HIS A 196 0.91 10.23 -6.75
N LEU A 197 1.41 11.26 -6.04
CA LEU A 197 1.85 11.13 -4.65
C LEU A 197 0.64 10.86 -3.74
N PRO A 198 0.66 9.84 -2.87
CA PRO A 198 -0.40 9.64 -1.89
C PRO A 198 -0.43 10.80 -0.89
N LEU A 199 -1.50 11.60 -0.92
CA LEU A 199 -1.63 12.80 -0.10
C LEU A 199 -2.46 12.56 1.15
N ARG A 200 -3.51 11.75 1.01
CA ARG A 200 -4.43 11.41 2.11
C ARG A 200 -5.05 10.05 1.90
N LEU A 201 -5.15 9.30 2.98
CA LEU A 201 -6.04 8.16 3.12
C LEU A 201 -7.00 8.48 4.27
N GLN A 202 -8.29 8.31 4.05
CA GLN A 202 -9.32 8.54 5.06
C GLN A 202 -10.23 7.33 5.15
N ALA A 203 -10.47 6.87 6.37
CA ALA A 203 -11.47 5.85 6.68
C ALA A 203 -12.54 6.45 7.60
N ASP A 204 -13.77 6.55 7.11
CA ASP A 204 -14.88 7.02 7.92
C ASP A 204 -15.27 5.93 8.92
N VAL A 205 -15.48 6.32 10.17
CA VAL A 205 -15.93 5.46 11.27
C VAL A 205 -17.29 5.94 11.78
N LEU A 206 -17.88 5.25 12.76
CA LEU A 206 -19.21 5.60 13.26
C LEU A 206 -19.32 7.07 13.72
N VAL A 207 -18.25 7.61 14.29
CA VAL A 207 -18.15 9.01 14.68
C VAL A 207 -16.82 9.55 14.15
N GLY A 208 -16.86 10.43 13.14
CA GLY A 208 -15.67 11.06 12.56
C GLY A 208 -14.94 10.21 11.53
N ALA A 209 -13.63 10.38 11.42
CA ALA A 209 -12.78 9.66 10.47
C ALA A 209 -11.34 9.50 10.99
N ILE A 210 -10.73 8.38 10.66
CA ILE A 210 -9.30 8.17 10.80
C ILE A 210 -8.64 8.67 9.52
N LYS A 211 -7.63 9.52 9.64
CA LYS A 211 -6.90 10.09 8.51
C LYS A 211 -5.42 9.80 8.61
N LEU A 212 -4.83 9.49 7.47
CA LEU A 212 -3.39 9.46 7.25
C LEU A 212 -3.08 10.56 6.24
N ASP A 213 -2.56 11.67 6.72
CA ASP A 213 -2.16 12.81 5.88
C ASP A 213 -0.67 12.81 5.64
N ILE A 214 -0.26 13.18 4.43
CA ILE A 214 1.16 13.31 4.10
C ILE A 214 1.82 14.39 4.95
N LYS A 215 2.93 14.03 5.61
CA LYS A 215 3.76 14.95 6.39
C LYS A 215 4.93 15.50 5.61
N GLU A 216 5.63 14.66 4.85
CA GLU A 216 6.85 15.00 4.12
C GLU A 216 6.94 14.20 2.83
N TYR A 217 7.68 14.72 1.87
CA TYR A 217 8.01 14.01 0.64
C TYR A 217 9.35 14.51 0.09
N SER A 218 9.99 13.67 -0.71
CA SER A 218 11.21 14.01 -1.47
C SER A 218 11.27 13.19 -2.76
N GLY A 219 12.19 13.52 -3.66
CA GLY A 219 12.44 12.74 -4.88
C GLY A 219 11.31 12.77 -5.90
N LEU A 220 10.55 13.86 -5.99
CA LEU A 220 9.52 14.00 -7.01
C LEU A 220 10.15 14.18 -8.40
N VAL A 221 9.50 13.60 -9.42
CA VAL A 221 9.89 13.79 -10.85
C VAL A 221 9.44 15.12 -11.44
N GLY A 222 8.51 15.80 -10.77
CA GLY A 222 7.97 17.09 -11.19
C GLY A 222 7.31 17.85 -10.03
N PRO A 223 6.85 19.07 -10.22
CA PRO A 223 6.21 19.87 -9.19
C PRO A 223 4.89 19.25 -8.74
N LEU A 224 4.59 19.40 -7.44
CA LEU A 224 3.29 19.02 -6.90
C LEU A 224 2.19 19.95 -7.47
N ALA A 225 1.01 19.38 -7.75
CA ALA A 225 -0.15 20.08 -8.36
C ALA A 225 -0.82 21.09 -7.40
N ILE A 226 -0.05 22.02 -6.85
CA ILE A 226 -0.53 23.07 -5.94
C ILE A 226 -1.43 24.04 -6.72
N VAL A 227 -2.59 24.36 -6.15
CA VAL A 227 -3.51 25.39 -6.66
C VAL A 227 -3.05 26.74 -6.14
N LYS A 228 -2.82 27.66 -7.07
CA LYS A 228 -2.49 29.05 -6.73
C LYS A 228 -3.73 29.82 -6.30
#